data_7a34abde7086ab288ce0a385cd06e8ca
#
_entry.id   7a34abde7086ab288ce0a385cd06e8ca
#
_cell.length_a   1.000
_cell.length_b   1.000
_cell.length_c   1.000
_cell.angle_alpha   90.00
_cell.angle_beta   90.00
_cell.angle_gamma   90.00
#
_symmetry.space_group_name_H-M   'P 1'
#
loop_
_entity.id
_entity.type
_entity.pdbx_description
1 polymer ?
#
loop_
_entity_poly.entity_id
_entity_poly.type
_entity_poly.pdbx_seq_one_letter_code
_entity_poly.pdbx_strand_id
1 'polypeptide(L)' 'MEVKSTTDLDSQVHHDSVQIRTHVFVEEQHVPANLEVDADEGKATYFVVYDAGLPVATARILPEGTGYHVQRVAVEKA' A
#
# COMPACT_ATOMS: atom_id res chain seq x y z
N MET A 1 -9.52 -13.36 -8.27
CA MET A 1 -8.89 -12.31 -7.48
C MET A 1 -7.68 -12.89 -6.75
N GLU A 2 -6.57 -12.18 -6.75
CA GLU A 2 -5.31 -12.67 -6.19
C GLU A 2 -4.76 -11.65 -5.20
N VAL A 3 -4.15 -12.14 -4.10
CA VAL A 3 -3.49 -11.28 -3.13
C VAL A 3 -2.00 -11.61 -3.12
N LYS A 4 -1.16 -10.59 -3.29
CA LYS A 4 0.29 -10.74 -3.21
C LYS A 4 0.84 -9.86 -2.11
N SER A 5 1.97 -10.25 -1.52
CA SER A 5 2.61 -9.48 -0.46
C SER A 5 4.11 -9.41 -0.68
N THR A 6 4.73 -8.38 -0.09
CA THR A 6 6.19 -8.19 -0.17
C THR A 6 6.69 -7.32 0.97
N THR A 7 7.96 -7.52 1.32
CA THR A 7 8.70 -6.59 2.17
C THR A 7 9.78 -5.87 1.36
N ASP A 8 9.90 -6.17 0.07
CA ASP A 8 10.92 -5.63 -0.83
C ASP A 8 10.42 -4.33 -1.49
N LEU A 9 11.06 -3.22 -1.18
CA LEU A 9 10.68 -1.91 -1.71
C LEU A 9 10.97 -1.77 -3.22
N ASP A 10 11.77 -2.67 -3.78
CA ASP A 10 12.08 -2.67 -5.21
C ASP A 10 11.18 -3.60 -6.02
N SER A 11 10.24 -4.28 -5.37
CA SER A 11 9.38 -5.25 -6.04
C SER A 11 8.23 -4.58 -6.78
N GLN A 12 7.67 -5.28 -7.76
CA GLN A 12 6.48 -4.82 -8.49
C GLN A 12 5.28 -4.65 -7.56
N VAL A 13 5.16 -5.55 -6.57
CA VAL A 13 4.06 -5.48 -5.59
C VAL A 13 4.13 -4.17 -4.80
N HIS A 14 5.31 -3.77 -4.35
CA HIS A 14 5.47 -2.50 -3.65
C HIS A 14 5.16 -1.32 -4.57
N HIS A 15 5.64 -1.37 -5.81
CA HIS A 15 5.35 -0.32 -6.80
C HIS A 15 3.83 -0.17 -7.01
N ASP A 16 3.12 -1.29 -7.16
CA ASP A 16 1.67 -1.27 -7.33
C ASP A 16 0.96 -0.73 -6.09
N SER A 17 1.45 -1.08 -4.90
CA SER A 17 0.90 -0.55 -3.65
C SER A 17 1.03 0.96 -3.58
N VAL A 18 2.22 1.49 -3.87
CA VAL A 18 2.47 2.94 -3.85
C VAL A 18 1.61 3.65 -4.90
N GLN A 19 1.43 3.04 -6.06
CA GLN A 19 0.60 3.62 -7.12
C GLN A 19 -0.86 3.77 -6.66
N ILE A 20 -1.43 2.73 -6.04
CA ILE A 20 -2.79 2.80 -5.50
C ILE A 20 -2.88 3.86 -4.41
N ARG A 21 -1.93 3.87 -3.49
CA ARG A 21 -1.90 4.82 -2.37
C ARG A 21 -1.82 6.26 -2.86
N THR A 22 -0.96 6.52 -3.82
CA THR A 22 -0.83 7.85 -4.42
C THR A 22 -2.14 8.28 -5.06
N HIS A 23 -2.76 7.39 -5.83
CA HIS A 23 -4.01 7.68 -6.51
C HIS A 23 -5.13 7.99 -5.51
N VAL A 24 -5.26 7.16 -4.47
CA VAL A 24 -6.36 7.32 -3.50
C VAL A 24 -6.09 8.47 -2.53
N PHE A 25 -4.91 8.53 -1.93
CA PHE A 25 -4.65 9.50 -0.88
C PHE A 25 -4.24 10.87 -1.40
N VAL A 26 -3.42 10.92 -2.43
CA VAL A 26 -2.93 12.20 -2.96
C VAL A 26 -3.95 12.80 -3.93
N GLU A 27 -4.43 12.04 -4.90
CA GLU A 27 -5.29 12.57 -5.96
C GLU A 27 -6.75 12.67 -5.56
N GLU A 28 -7.29 11.70 -4.80
CA GLU A 28 -8.69 11.72 -4.42
C GLU A 28 -8.94 12.40 -3.07
N GLN A 29 -8.07 12.21 -2.09
CA GLN A 29 -8.24 12.75 -0.74
C GLN A 29 -7.35 13.95 -0.45
N HIS A 30 -6.50 14.34 -1.39
CA HIS A 30 -5.63 15.51 -1.29
C HIS A 30 -4.63 15.45 -0.14
N VAL A 31 -4.20 14.27 0.27
CA VAL A 31 -3.13 14.12 1.26
C VAL A 31 -1.81 14.52 0.59
N PRO A 32 -0.99 15.39 1.22
CA PRO A 32 0.30 15.75 0.63
C PRO A 32 1.17 14.53 0.37
N ALA A 33 1.80 14.47 -0.79
CA ALA A 33 2.58 13.30 -1.20
C ALA A 33 3.72 12.99 -0.23
N ASN A 34 4.34 14.01 0.36
CA ASN A 34 5.43 13.83 1.31
C ASN A 34 4.99 13.20 2.64
N LEU A 35 3.69 13.20 2.92
CA LEU A 35 3.14 12.55 4.11
C LEU A 35 2.67 11.13 3.82
N GLU A 36 2.44 10.80 2.55
CA GLU A 36 1.96 9.48 2.15
C GLU A 36 3.08 8.44 2.21
N VAL A 37 4.30 8.80 1.80
CA VAL A 37 5.49 7.94 1.89
C VAL A 37 6.31 8.42 3.07
N ASP A 38 6.36 7.65 4.14
CA ASP A 38 6.99 8.05 5.40
C ASP A 38 8.19 7.17 5.77
N ALA A 39 8.77 7.42 6.96
CA ALA A 39 9.94 6.70 7.45
C ALA A 39 9.66 5.22 7.73
N ASP A 40 8.41 4.83 7.87
CA ASP A 40 8.03 3.43 8.12
C ASP A 40 7.94 2.60 6.84
N GLU A 41 8.14 3.22 5.70
CA GLU A 41 7.99 2.55 4.40
C GLU A 41 8.84 1.28 4.30
N GLY A 42 10.07 1.31 4.80
CA GLY A 42 10.97 0.18 4.75
C GLY A 42 10.76 -0.88 5.83
N LYS A 43 9.83 -0.65 6.76
CA LYS A 43 9.61 -1.53 7.91
C LYS A 43 8.36 -2.40 7.79
N ALA A 44 7.54 -2.15 6.80
CA ALA A 44 6.22 -2.75 6.68
C ALA A 44 6.18 -3.89 5.67
N THR A 45 5.17 -4.74 5.79
CA THR A 45 4.80 -5.71 4.76
C THR A 45 3.64 -5.12 3.96
N TYR A 46 3.74 -5.17 2.64
CA TYR A 46 2.76 -4.60 1.73
C TYR A 46 1.93 -5.71 1.09
N PHE A 47 0.62 -5.48 1.04
CA PHE A 47 -0.33 -6.41 0.42
C PHE A 47 -1.03 -5.67 -0.71
N VAL A 48 -1.18 -6.34 -1.84
CA VAL A 48 -1.93 -5.81 -2.99
C VAL A 48 -2.90 -6.87 -3.48
N VAL A 49 -4.13 -6.45 -3.70
CA VAL A 49 -5.17 -7.30 -4.28
C VAL A 49 -5.23 -7.01 -5.78
N TYR A 50 -5.16 -8.05 -6.58
CA TYR A 50 -5.23 -7.97 -8.05
C TYR A 50 -6.53 -8.59 -8.53
N ASP A 51 -7.22 -7.91 -9.41
CA ASP A 51 -8.42 -8.41 -10.08
C ASP A 51 -8.17 -8.40 -11.58
N ALA A 52 -8.19 -9.59 -12.20
CA ALA A 52 -7.87 -9.76 -13.61
C ALA A 52 -6.51 -9.16 -13.98
N GLY A 53 -5.54 -9.28 -13.06
CA GLY A 53 -4.19 -8.77 -13.28
C GLY A 53 -4.00 -7.29 -12.95
N LEU A 54 -5.05 -6.59 -12.54
CA LEU A 54 -4.97 -5.16 -12.22
C LEU A 54 -4.96 -4.95 -10.71
N PRO A 55 -4.05 -4.11 -10.19
CA PRO A 55 -4.03 -3.80 -8.76
C PRO A 55 -5.24 -2.92 -8.41
N VAL A 56 -6.06 -3.37 -7.45
CA VAL A 56 -7.31 -2.68 -7.10
C VAL A 56 -7.38 -2.26 -5.64
N ALA A 57 -6.55 -2.84 -4.77
CA ALA A 57 -6.57 -2.49 -3.35
C ALA A 57 -5.20 -2.78 -2.75
N THR A 58 -4.87 -2.07 -1.67
CA THR A 58 -3.61 -2.29 -0.96
C THR A 58 -3.79 -2.03 0.52
N ALA A 59 -2.87 -2.60 1.32
CA ALA A 59 -2.74 -2.33 2.74
C ALA A 59 -1.29 -2.51 3.13
N ARG A 60 -0.89 -1.84 4.22
CA ARG A 60 0.44 -1.96 4.80
C ARG A 60 0.29 -2.46 6.23
N ILE A 61 1.09 -3.45 6.62
CA ILE A 61 1.12 -3.96 7.99
C ILE A 61 2.47 -3.65 8.59
N LEU A 62 2.45 -2.91 9.70
CA LEU A 62 3.66 -2.50 10.42
C LEU A 62 3.73 -3.22 11.76
N PRO A 63 4.83 -3.95 12.06
CA PRO A 63 4.97 -4.56 13.38
C PRO A 63 5.17 -3.47 14.44
N GLU A 64 4.45 -3.61 15.56
CA GLU A 64 4.51 -2.69 16.68
C GLU A 64 4.51 -3.47 17.99
N GLY A 65 5.61 -3.40 18.74
CA GLY A 65 5.72 -4.13 20.01
C GLY A 65 5.43 -5.61 19.81
N THR A 66 4.39 -6.13 20.47
CA THR A 66 4.00 -7.54 20.35
C THR A 66 2.87 -7.76 19.34
N GLY A 67 2.45 -6.71 18.65
CA GLY A 67 1.33 -6.80 17.71
C GLY A 67 1.66 -6.21 16.35
N TYR A 68 0.61 -5.94 15.57
CA TYR A 68 0.72 -5.36 14.25
C TYR A 68 -0.27 -4.23 14.08
N HIS A 69 0.13 -3.23 13.29
CA HIS A 69 -0.72 -2.10 12.96
C HIS A 69 -1.01 -2.11 11.45
N VAL A 70 -2.29 -2.20 11.09
CA VAL A 70 -2.70 -2.12 9.68
C VAL A 70 -2.86 -0.65 9.31
N GLN A 71 -2.17 -0.23 8.25
CA GLN A 71 -2.15 1.16 7.79
C GLN A 71 -2.30 1.24 6.28
N ARG A 72 -2.53 2.45 5.78
CA ARG A 72 -2.55 2.74 4.34
C ARG A 72 -3.47 1.82 3.57
N VAL A 73 -4.63 1.51 4.14
CA VAL A 73 -5.64 0.73 3.42
C VAL A 73 -6.26 1.64 2.37
N ALA A 74 -6.19 1.22 1.12
CA ALA A 74 -6.70 1.99 0.00
C ALA A 74 -7.34 1.06 -1.03
N VAL A 75 -8.47 1.51 -1.59
CA VAL A 75 -9.21 0.75 -2.61
C VAL A 75 -9.46 1.69 -3.78
N GLU A 76 -9.08 1.24 -4.99
CA GLU A 76 -9.33 2.01 -6.19
C GLU A 76 -10.83 2.09 -6.47
N LYS A 77 -11.28 3.23 -6.99
CA LYS A 77 -12.66 3.37 -7.44
C LYS A 77 -12.86 2.60 -8.75
N ALA A 78 -13.99 1.95 -8.84
CA ALA A 78 -14.36 1.23 -10.07
C ALA A 78 -14.63 2.19 -11.21
#